data_962881211de5dc589405322f61298120
#
_entry.id   962881211de5dc589405322f61298120
#
_cell.length_a   1.000
_cell.length_b   1.000
_cell.length_c   1.000
_cell.angle_alpha   90.00
_cell.angle_beta   90.00
_cell.angle_gamma   90.00
#
_symmetry.space_group_name_H-M   'P 1'
#
loop_
_entity.id
_entity.type
_entity.pdbx_description
1 polymer ?
#
loop_
_entity_poly.entity_id
_entity_poly.type
_entity_poly.pdbx_seq_one_letter_code
_entity_poly.pdbx_strand_id
1 'polypeptide(L)'
;VPDLRTVPLSGVGREIRDGTDPHGKEISCFFTAAGKRAEIGDYSFTVSDTFSHWVVWNGTGCEGFISVEPENGPVNGLKTEGKYALIRKGGTLRFTTDIRRK
;
A
#
# COMPACT_ATOMS: atom_id res chain seq x y z
N VAL A 1 3.51 7.12 7.77
CA VAL A 1 2.24 6.77 7.09
C VAL A 1 2.40 7.02 5.61
N PRO A 2 1.92 6.13 4.73
CA PRO A 2 1.98 6.35 3.29
C PRO A 2 1.22 7.61 2.88
N ASP A 3 1.71 8.32 1.88
CA ASP A 3 0.92 9.33 1.20
C ASP A 3 -0.12 8.63 0.33
N LEU A 4 -1.32 8.52 0.86
CA LEU A 4 -2.39 7.71 0.30
C LEU A 4 -3.43 8.59 -0.37
N ARG A 5 -3.77 8.23 -1.60
CA ARG A 5 -4.85 8.85 -2.35
C ARG A 5 -5.84 7.79 -2.79
N THR A 6 -7.07 7.93 -2.36
CA THR A 6 -8.18 7.08 -2.80
C THR A 6 -9.22 7.96 -3.48
N VAL A 7 -10.11 7.33 -4.23
CA VAL A 7 -11.21 8.04 -4.87
C VAL A 7 -12.49 7.25 -4.60
N PRO A 8 -13.32 7.71 -3.67
CA PRO A 8 -13.09 8.76 -2.66
C PRO A 8 -12.23 8.24 -1.49
N LEU A 9 -11.52 9.14 -0.80
CA LEU A 9 -10.78 8.81 0.40
C LEU A 9 -11.75 8.62 1.56
N SER A 10 -11.85 7.40 2.08
CA SER A 10 -12.70 7.07 3.24
C SER A 10 -12.17 7.70 4.53
N GLY A 11 -13.00 7.71 5.59
CA GLY A 11 -12.57 8.12 6.93
C GLY A 11 -11.40 7.29 7.44
N VAL A 12 -11.45 5.97 7.22
CA VAL A 12 -10.36 5.04 7.56
C VAL A 12 -9.09 5.36 6.77
N GLY A 13 -9.21 5.67 5.48
CA GLY A 13 -8.07 6.07 4.66
C GLY A 13 -7.39 7.32 5.18
N ARG A 14 -8.16 8.33 5.61
CA ARG A 14 -7.60 9.54 6.22
C ARG A 14 -6.89 9.25 7.55
N GLU A 15 -7.46 8.40 8.39
CA GLU A 15 -6.84 7.98 9.64
C GLU A 15 -5.49 7.30 9.40
N ILE A 16 -5.40 6.42 8.41
CA ILE A 16 -4.15 5.73 8.05
C ILE A 16 -3.11 6.75 7.56
N ARG A 17 -3.51 7.67 6.69
CA ARG A 17 -2.62 8.72 6.17
C ARG A 17 -2.06 9.58 7.30
N ASP A 18 -2.89 9.97 8.24
CA ASP A 18 -2.53 10.87 9.33
C ASP A 18 -1.83 10.15 10.50
N GLY A 19 -1.88 8.83 10.50
CA GLY A 19 -1.35 7.98 11.56
C GLY A 19 -2.43 7.57 12.55
N THR A 20 -2.57 6.27 12.77
CA THR A 20 -3.57 5.74 13.71
C THR A 20 -3.06 4.47 14.38
N ASP A 21 -3.56 4.19 15.58
CA ASP A 21 -3.45 2.88 16.19
C ASP A 21 -4.49 1.98 15.53
N PRO A 22 -4.07 0.92 14.82
CA PRO A 22 -5.00 0.04 14.12
C PRO A 22 -5.76 -0.92 15.03
N HIS A 23 -5.39 -1.01 16.32
CA HIS A 23 -5.99 -1.95 17.24
C HIS A 23 -7.47 -1.68 17.46
N GLY A 24 -8.29 -2.72 17.32
CA GLY A 24 -9.75 -2.63 17.48
C GLY A 24 -10.49 -1.98 16.31
N LYS A 25 -9.80 -1.69 15.22
CA LYS A 25 -10.39 -1.12 13.99
C LYS A 25 -10.20 -2.09 12.84
N GLU A 26 -11.28 -2.47 12.19
CA GLU A 26 -11.19 -3.28 10.97
C GLU A 26 -10.69 -2.40 9.81
N ILE A 27 -9.55 -2.76 9.24
CA ILE A 27 -8.93 -2.05 8.12
C ILE A 27 -8.78 -3.02 6.95
N SER A 28 -9.38 -2.66 5.82
CA SER A 28 -9.22 -3.37 4.55
C SER A 28 -9.33 -2.33 3.44
N CYS A 29 -8.20 -1.76 3.05
CA CYS A 29 -8.16 -0.58 2.21
C CYS A 29 -7.16 -0.73 1.07
N PHE A 30 -7.55 -0.26 -0.11
CA PHE A 30 -6.69 -0.10 -1.28
C PHE A 30 -6.51 1.38 -1.57
N PHE A 31 -5.28 1.77 -1.83
CA PHE A 31 -4.93 3.17 -2.08
C PHE A 31 -4.04 3.30 -3.30
N THR A 32 -4.20 4.40 -4.05
CA THR A 32 -3.17 4.79 -5.02
C THR A 32 -1.97 5.35 -4.26
N ALA A 33 -0.77 4.92 -4.64
CA ALA A 33 0.45 5.34 -3.97
C ALA A 33 1.05 6.55 -4.67
N ALA A 34 0.74 7.74 -4.20
CA ALA A 34 1.54 8.91 -4.52
C ALA A 34 2.85 8.91 -3.71
N GLY A 35 2.78 8.51 -2.44
CA GLY A 35 3.96 8.32 -1.59
C GLY A 35 4.53 6.91 -1.68
N LYS A 36 5.85 6.81 -1.57
CA LYS A 36 6.60 5.54 -1.67
C LYS A 36 7.15 5.08 -0.32
N ARG A 37 6.63 5.61 0.75
CA ARG A 37 7.08 5.30 2.10
C ARG A 37 5.90 5.07 3.04
N ALA A 38 6.01 4.04 3.86
CA ALA A 38 5.12 3.77 4.99
C ALA A 38 5.93 3.72 6.29
N GLU A 39 5.31 4.15 7.36
CA GLU A 39 5.86 3.97 8.69
C GLU A 39 4.93 3.08 9.51
N ILE A 40 5.49 2.03 10.09
CA ILE A 40 4.75 1.00 10.82
C ILE A 40 5.48 0.76 12.15
N GLY A 41 4.97 1.34 13.22
CA GLY A 41 5.65 1.28 14.52
C GLY A 41 7.07 1.80 14.41
N ASP A 42 8.05 0.98 14.75
CA ASP A 42 9.47 1.34 14.73
C ASP A 42 10.15 1.13 13.37
N TYR A 43 9.38 0.79 12.35
CA TYR A 43 9.93 0.48 11.04
C TYR A 43 9.56 1.53 10.00
N SER A 44 10.51 1.79 9.10
CA SER A 44 10.30 2.57 7.89
C SER A 44 10.39 1.66 6.68
N PHE A 45 9.41 1.74 5.80
CA PHE A 45 9.27 0.89 4.63
C PHE A 45 9.21 1.78 3.38
N THR A 46 10.26 1.72 2.57
CA THR A 46 10.37 2.51 1.33
C THR A 46 10.32 1.58 0.13
N VAL A 47 9.62 1.98 -0.91
CA VAL A 47 9.43 1.18 -2.11
C VAL A 47 9.78 1.96 -3.37
N SER A 48 10.12 1.25 -4.44
CA SER A 48 10.44 1.86 -5.73
C SER A 48 9.20 2.45 -6.41
N ASP A 49 9.43 3.35 -7.37
CA ASP A 49 8.37 4.01 -8.15
C ASP A 49 7.55 3.03 -9.02
N THR A 50 8.04 1.83 -9.20
CA THR A 50 7.33 0.77 -9.94
C THR A 50 6.06 0.29 -9.23
N PHE A 51 5.97 0.47 -7.93
CA PHE A 51 4.73 0.21 -7.20
C PHE A 51 3.76 1.38 -7.36
N SER A 52 2.50 1.08 -7.58
CA SER A 52 1.46 2.08 -7.85
C SER A 52 0.38 2.16 -6.79
N HIS A 53 0.26 1.16 -5.94
CA HIS A 53 -0.81 1.06 -4.94
C HIS A 53 -0.28 0.53 -3.62
N TRP A 54 -1.02 0.83 -2.56
CA TRP A 54 -0.85 0.23 -1.25
C TRP A 54 -2.12 -0.51 -0.85
N VAL A 55 -1.95 -1.64 -0.18
CA VAL A 55 -3.02 -2.35 0.52
C VAL A 55 -2.69 -2.34 2.00
N VAL A 56 -3.68 -2.01 2.82
CA VAL A 56 -3.55 -2.09 4.28
C VAL A 56 -4.68 -2.97 4.80
N TRP A 57 -4.31 -4.00 5.55
CA TRP A 57 -5.25 -4.97 6.06
C TRP A 57 -4.82 -5.49 7.44
N ASN A 58 -5.76 -5.64 8.35
CA ASN A 58 -5.48 -6.12 9.71
C ASN A 58 -6.51 -7.15 10.22
N GLY A 59 -7.17 -7.88 9.32
CA GLY A 59 -8.24 -8.80 9.71
C GLY A 59 -9.43 -8.04 10.28
N THR A 60 -9.86 -8.38 11.47
CA THR A 60 -10.91 -7.65 12.21
C THR A 60 -10.36 -6.52 13.08
N GLY A 61 -9.05 -6.41 13.20
CA GLY A 61 -8.37 -5.45 14.05
C GLY A 61 -8.01 -5.97 15.43
N CYS A 62 -8.35 -7.23 15.74
CA CYS A 62 -8.14 -7.83 17.05
C CYS A 62 -7.14 -9.01 17.05
N GLU A 63 -6.62 -9.40 15.89
CA GLU A 63 -5.73 -10.54 15.74
C GLU A 63 -4.25 -10.21 16.02
N GLY A 64 -3.91 -8.96 16.24
CA GLY A 64 -2.56 -8.55 16.62
C GLY A 64 -1.58 -8.42 15.46
N PHE A 65 -2.07 -8.23 14.23
CA PHE A 65 -1.22 -7.98 13.07
C PHE A 65 -1.74 -6.83 12.22
N ILE A 66 -0.86 -6.29 11.41
CA ILE A 66 -1.20 -5.39 10.30
C ILE A 66 -0.33 -5.74 9.10
N SER A 67 -0.95 -5.80 7.94
CA SER A 67 -0.27 -5.97 6.66
C SER A 67 -0.30 -4.65 5.91
N VAL A 68 0.87 -4.21 5.42
CA VAL A 68 1.02 -3.02 4.58
C VAL A 68 1.76 -3.46 3.34
N GLU A 69 1.06 -3.51 2.23
CA GLU A 69 1.50 -4.19 1.03
C GLU A 69 1.67 -3.19 -0.13
N PRO A 70 2.86 -3.06 -0.69
CA PRO A 70 3.02 -2.34 -1.94
C PRO A 70 2.57 -3.23 -3.10
N GLU A 71 1.77 -2.66 -4.00
CA GLU A 71 1.18 -3.35 -5.15
C GLU A 71 1.50 -2.60 -6.44
N ASN A 72 1.58 -3.33 -7.55
CA ASN A 72 1.86 -2.71 -8.85
C ASN A 72 0.62 -2.51 -9.72
N GLY A 73 -0.57 -2.58 -9.15
CA GLY A 73 -1.82 -2.36 -9.86
C GLY A 73 -3.01 -2.31 -8.90
N PRO A 74 -4.17 -1.86 -9.38
CA PRO A 74 -5.39 -1.82 -8.59
C PRO A 74 -6.04 -3.20 -8.48
N VAL A 75 -7.07 -3.29 -7.64
CA VAL A 75 -7.96 -4.46 -7.60
C VAL A 75 -8.47 -4.75 -9.01
N ASN A 76 -8.42 -6.02 -9.43
CA ASN A 76 -8.78 -6.46 -10.77
C ASN A 76 -7.98 -5.78 -11.89
N GLY A 77 -6.77 -5.34 -11.61
CA GLY A 77 -5.92 -4.60 -12.56
C GLY A 77 -5.67 -5.35 -13.86
N LEU A 78 -5.52 -6.67 -13.82
CA LEU A 78 -5.33 -7.50 -15.01
C LEU A 78 -6.52 -7.52 -15.96
N LYS A 79 -7.70 -7.17 -15.48
CA LYS A 79 -8.94 -7.10 -16.27
C LYS A 79 -9.20 -5.71 -16.86
N THR A 80 -8.40 -4.73 -16.51
CA THR A 80 -8.59 -3.34 -16.92
C THR A 80 -7.38 -2.90 -17.72
N GLU A 81 -7.59 -2.66 -19.01
CA GLU A 81 -6.53 -2.19 -19.90
C GLU A 81 -5.89 -0.90 -19.37
N GLY A 82 -4.57 -0.83 -19.46
CA GLY A 82 -3.80 0.31 -18.97
C GLY A 82 -3.59 0.37 -17.47
N LYS A 83 -4.11 -0.59 -16.70
CA LYS A 83 -3.98 -0.64 -15.24
C LYS A 83 -3.02 -1.72 -14.74
N TYR A 84 -2.35 -2.42 -15.63
CA TYR A 84 -1.34 -3.41 -15.30
C TYR A 84 -0.01 -3.06 -15.95
N ALA A 85 1.08 -3.53 -15.36
CA ALA A 85 2.42 -3.38 -15.92
C ALA A 85 2.64 -4.43 -17.01
N LEU A 86 3.23 -4.01 -18.13
CA LEU A 86 3.62 -4.89 -19.22
C LEU A 86 5.13 -5.02 -19.27
N ILE A 87 5.63 -6.26 -19.33
CA ILE A 87 7.04 -6.54 -19.58
C ILE A 87 7.13 -7.14 -20.97
N ARG A 88 7.77 -6.41 -21.88
CA ARG A 88 7.99 -6.89 -23.25
C ARG A 88 9.07 -7.94 -23.26
N LYS A 89 9.08 -8.81 -24.30
CA LYS A 89 10.12 -9.79 -24.50
C LYS A 89 11.50 -9.13 -24.46
N GLY A 90 12.40 -9.65 -23.62
CA GLY A 90 13.73 -9.09 -23.41
C GLY A 90 13.78 -7.86 -22.51
N GLY A 91 12.61 -7.38 -22.04
CA GLY A 91 12.52 -6.27 -21.11
C GLY A 91 12.66 -6.68 -19.65
N THR A 92 12.87 -5.70 -18.80
CA THR A 92 12.98 -5.89 -17.34
C THR A 92 12.19 -4.82 -16.63
N LEU A 93 11.44 -5.22 -15.62
CA LEU A 93 10.78 -4.31 -14.68
C LEU A 93 11.27 -4.65 -13.27
N ARG A 94 11.79 -3.65 -12.57
CA ARG A 94 12.41 -3.85 -11.25
C ARG A 94 11.55 -3.29 -10.15
N PHE A 95 11.32 -4.09 -9.12
CA PHE A 95 10.63 -3.71 -7.89
C PHE A 95 11.60 -3.84 -6.73
N THR A 96 11.74 -2.80 -5.94
CA THR A 96 12.60 -2.79 -4.76
C THR A 96 11.85 -2.34 -3.54
N THR A 97 12.15 -2.98 -2.41
CA THR A 97 11.63 -2.61 -1.11
C THR A 97 12.79 -2.51 -0.13
N ASP A 98 12.73 -1.52 0.76
CA ASP A 98 13.73 -1.29 1.80
C ASP A 98 13.00 -1.11 3.12
N ILE A 99 13.23 -2.03 4.06
CA ILE A 99 12.64 -2.00 5.40
C ILE A 99 13.76 -1.73 6.38
N ARG A 100 13.63 -0.65 7.14
CA ARG A 100 14.61 -0.25 8.15
C ARG A 100 13.95 -0.05 9.50
N ARG A 101 14.63 -0.45 10.54
CA ARG A 101 14.27 -0.07 11.90
C ARG A 101 14.72 1.37 12.16
N LYS A 102 13.82 2.13 12.72
CA LYS A 102 14.14 3.50 13.13
C LYS A 102 15.04 3.54 14.36
#